data_c742a485892bf7682f865da7940f2a07
#
_entry.id   c742a485892bf7682f865da7940f2a07
#
_cell.length_a   1.000
_cell.length_b   1.000
_cell.length_c   1.000
_cell.angle_alpha   90.00
_cell.angle_beta   90.00
_cell.angle_gamma   90.00
#
_symmetry.space_group_name_H-M   'P 1'
#
loop_
_entity.id
_entity.type
_entity.pdbx_description
1 polymer ?
#
loop_
_entity_poly.entity_id
_entity_poly.type
_entity_poly.pdbx_seq_one_letter_code
_entity_poly.pdbx_strand_id
1 'polypeptide(L)'
;MNSTSVFANIFTISFSFFRNFATKTTKNMVLKYDVIVIGGGHAGCEAACASANMGAKTCLVTMDMNKIAQMSCNPAVGGIAKGQIVREIDALGGQMGLVTDVTSIQFRMLNVGKGPAMWSPRAQCDRGKFIWEWRRRLDETENLDIWQDQADELLVESVAVSQQQTLQSVHLPDPARCRG
;
A
#
# COMPACT_ATOMS: atom_id res chain seq x y z
N MET A 1 -11.32 -4.01 -32.61
CA MET A 1 -12.04 -4.04 -31.33
C MET A 1 -11.28 -3.15 -30.38
N ASN A 2 -11.81 -1.94 -30.16
CA ASN A 2 -11.12 -0.87 -29.43
C ASN A 2 -11.28 -1.07 -27.93
N SER A 3 -10.18 -1.33 -27.24
CA SER A 3 -10.10 -1.27 -25.79
C SER A 3 -10.04 0.20 -25.37
N THR A 4 -11.13 0.72 -24.86
CA THR A 4 -11.26 2.09 -24.33
C THR A 4 -10.62 2.12 -22.95
N SER A 5 -9.47 2.77 -22.81
CA SER A 5 -8.83 3.10 -21.53
C SER A 5 -9.66 4.16 -20.82
N VAL A 6 -10.33 3.76 -19.75
CA VAL A 6 -10.99 4.64 -18.79
C VAL A 6 -10.07 4.74 -17.57
N PHE A 7 -9.84 5.95 -17.11
CA PHE A 7 -9.04 6.43 -15.96
C PHE A 7 -7.62 6.92 -16.29
N ALA A 8 -7.57 8.17 -16.76
CA ALA A 8 -6.36 8.98 -16.61
C ALA A 8 -6.70 10.20 -15.73
N ASN A 9 -6.73 10.01 -14.42
CA ASN A 9 -6.57 11.12 -13.50
C ASN A 9 -5.06 11.27 -13.25
N ILE A 10 -4.46 12.24 -13.91
CA ILE A 10 -3.05 12.57 -13.70
C ILE A 10 -2.97 13.36 -12.39
N PHE A 11 -2.55 12.70 -11.33
CA PHE A 11 -2.18 13.37 -10.09
C PHE A 11 -0.71 13.75 -10.17
N THR A 12 -0.40 15.03 -10.02
CA THR A 12 0.96 15.51 -9.89
C THR A 12 1.19 15.88 -8.44
N ILE A 13 2.15 15.23 -7.79
CA ILE A 13 2.55 15.58 -6.43
C ILE A 13 3.76 16.51 -6.55
N SER A 14 3.69 17.69 -5.93
CA SER A 14 4.81 18.60 -5.81
C SER A 14 5.68 18.19 -4.64
N PHE A 15 6.96 17.97 -4.91
CA PHE A 15 7.96 17.75 -3.88
C PHE A 15 8.77 19.04 -3.71
N SER A 16 8.95 19.50 -2.46
CA SER A 16 9.81 20.63 -2.17
C SER A 16 11.28 20.19 -2.19
N PHE A 17 11.83 20.04 -3.39
CA PHE A 17 13.25 19.79 -3.55
C PHE A 17 14.04 21.10 -3.42
N PHE A 18 15.13 21.09 -2.66
CA PHE A 18 16.07 22.17 -2.42
C PHE A 18 16.30 23.07 -3.63
N ARG A 19 15.82 24.30 -3.55
CA ARG A 19 15.85 25.29 -4.64
C ARG A 19 17.12 26.13 -4.66
N ASN A 20 18.26 25.58 -4.29
CA ASN A 20 19.54 26.29 -4.39
C ASN A 20 20.66 25.31 -4.71
N PHE A 21 20.79 24.89 -5.94
CA PHE A 21 22.03 24.55 -6.66
C PHE A 21 21.66 23.94 -8.00
N ALA A 22 21.38 24.76 -9.01
CA ALA A 22 21.46 24.29 -10.38
C ALA A 22 21.64 25.45 -11.33
N THR A 23 22.86 25.65 -11.69
CA THR A 23 23.23 26.25 -12.99
C THR A 23 22.61 25.43 -14.12
N LYS A 24 21.91 26.12 -15.01
CA LYS A 24 21.52 25.80 -16.38
C LYS A 24 21.88 24.39 -16.89
N THR A 25 20.87 23.74 -17.40
CA THR A 25 20.88 22.58 -18.29
C THR A 25 20.68 21.22 -17.60
N THR A 26 19.54 21.01 -17.00
CA THR A 26 18.98 19.66 -16.91
C THR A 26 17.55 19.71 -17.41
N LYS A 27 17.30 19.02 -18.51
CA LYS A 27 15.99 18.68 -18.99
C LYS A 27 15.21 18.14 -17.79
N ASN A 28 14.17 18.82 -17.33
CA ASN A 28 13.34 18.36 -16.20
C ASN A 28 12.80 16.97 -16.55
N MET A 29 13.42 15.94 -16.00
CA MET A 29 12.95 14.59 -16.14
C MET A 29 11.79 14.43 -15.15
N VAL A 30 10.59 14.73 -15.62
CA VAL A 30 9.38 14.49 -14.83
C VAL A 30 9.18 12.98 -14.79
N LEU A 31 9.42 12.38 -13.63
CA LEU A 31 9.08 10.98 -13.40
C LEU A 31 7.55 10.88 -13.30
N LYS A 32 7.00 9.96 -14.06
CA LYS A 32 5.56 9.68 -14.04
C LYS A 32 5.32 8.32 -13.41
N TYR A 33 4.36 8.26 -12.51
CA TYR A 33 3.90 7.04 -11.83
C TYR A 33 2.41 6.87 -12.07
N ASP A 34 1.98 5.62 -12.11
CA ASP A 34 0.56 5.27 -12.18
C ASP A 34 -0.07 5.33 -10.80
N VAL A 35 0.71 4.97 -9.77
CA VAL A 35 0.30 4.99 -8.37
C VAL A 35 1.38 5.62 -7.51
N ILE A 36 0.99 6.52 -6.62
CA ILE A 36 1.86 7.08 -5.60
C ILE A 36 1.26 6.77 -4.23
N VAL A 37 2.04 6.09 -3.40
CA VAL A 37 1.68 5.72 -2.03
C VAL A 37 2.42 6.64 -1.08
N ILE A 38 1.70 7.37 -0.24
CA ILE A 38 2.29 8.29 0.75
C ILE A 38 2.25 7.65 2.12
N GLY A 39 3.44 7.42 2.68
CA GLY A 39 3.65 6.84 3.99
C GLY A 39 4.15 5.40 3.97
N GLY A 40 5.38 5.19 4.49
CA GLY A 40 6.05 3.88 4.57
C GLY A 40 5.66 3.04 5.79
N GLY A 41 4.44 3.16 6.31
CA GLY A 41 3.90 2.25 7.34
C GLY A 41 3.48 0.90 6.75
N HIS A 42 2.99 -0.02 7.59
CA HIS A 42 2.60 -1.37 7.14
C HIS A 42 1.58 -1.34 5.99
N ALA A 43 0.55 -0.51 6.10
CA ALA A 43 -0.48 -0.37 5.07
C ALA A 43 0.09 0.21 3.76
N GLY A 44 1.00 1.20 3.86
CA GLY A 44 1.66 1.76 2.69
C GLY A 44 2.59 0.77 1.99
N CYS A 45 3.33 -0.02 2.75
CA CYS A 45 4.19 -1.08 2.20
C CYS A 45 3.36 -2.12 1.44
N GLU A 46 2.25 -2.59 2.02
CA GLU A 46 1.33 -3.53 1.36
C GLU A 46 0.70 -2.92 0.10
N ALA A 47 0.22 -1.68 0.18
CA ALA A 47 -0.38 -1.00 -0.98
C ALA A 47 0.62 -0.81 -2.11
N ALA A 48 1.86 -0.43 -1.80
CA ALA A 48 2.92 -0.26 -2.78
C ALA A 48 3.29 -1.57 -3.47
N CYS A 49 3.50 -2.65 -2.70
CA CYS A 49 3.76 -3.98 -3.26
C CYS A 49 2.59 -4.47 -4.12
N ALA A 50 1.36 -4.34 -3.64
CA ALA A 50 0.17 -4.78 -4.39
C ALA A 50 0.06 -4.05 -5.72
N SER A 51 0.20 -2.71 -5.74
CA SER A 51 0.13 -1.90 -6.96
C SER A 51 1.22 -2.28 -7.96
N ALA A 52 2.46 -2.42 -7.48
CA ALA A 52 3.60 -2.77 -8.31
C ALA A 52 3.48 -4.19 -8.88
N ASN A 53 3.05 -5.16 -8.08
CA ASN A 53 2.81 -6.54 -8.51
C ASN A 53 1.67 -6.65 -9.55
N MET A 54 0.72 -5.73 -9.53
CA MET A 54 -0.31 -5.61 -10.57
C MET A 54 0.20 -4.97 -11.87
N GLY A 55 1.49 -4.59 -11.92
CA GLY A 55 2.14 -4.02 -13.10
C GLY A 55 2.06 -2.50 -13.19
N ALA A 56 1.55 -1.80 -12.17
CA ALA A 56 1.54 -0.35 -12.14
C ALA A 56 2.93 0.18 -11.75
N LYS A 57 3.40 1.21 -12.45
CA LYS A 57 4.61 1.92 -12.04
C LYS A 57 4.31 2.70 -10.77
N THR A 58 4.84 2.24 -9.65
CA THR A 58 4.48 2.69 -8.31
C THR A 58 5.61 3.45 -7.63
N CYS A 59 5.28 4.49 -6.88
CA CYS A 59 6.23 5.21 -6.03
C CYS A 59 5.74 5.18 -4.58
N LEU A 60 6.59 4.71 -3.66
CA LEU A 60 6.37 4.80 -2.22
C LEU A 60 7.15 5.99 -1.67
N VAL A 61 6.43 6.98 -1.16
CA VAL A 61 7.02 8.18 -0.55
C VAL A 61 7.00 8.05 0.97
N THR A 62 8.14 8.25 1.60
CA THR A 62 8.27 8.20 3.07
C THR A 62 9.21 9.27 3.57
N MET A 63 8.93 9.84 4.74
CA MET A 63 9.81 10.84 5.38
C MET A 63 11.14 10.25 5.86
N ASP A 64 11.17 8.96 6.20
CA ASP A 64 12.37 8.29 6.70
C ASP A 64 12.42 6.84 6.23
N MET A 65 13.35 6.54 5.34
CA MET A 65 13.55 5.20 4.79
C MET A 65 13.99 4.17 5.85
N ASN A 66 14.60 4.61 6.95
CA ASN A 66 15.02 3.72 8.03
C ASN A 66 13.86 3.28 8.93
N LYS A 67 12.71 3.95 8.80
CA LYS A 67 11.50 3.64 9.59
C LYS A 67 10.39 2.97 8.78
N ILE A 68 10.70 2.52 7.57
CA ILE A 68 9.74 1.77 6.76
C ILE A 68 9.29 0.54 7.54
N ALA A 69 7.96 0.33 7.59
CA ALA A 69 7.32 -0.78 8.29
C ALA A 69 7.71 -0.93 9.77
N GLN A 70 8.13 0.16 10.42
CA GLN A 70 8.56 0.11 11.81
C GLN A 70 7.41 -0.32 12.74
N MET A 71 7.70 -1.29 13.59
CA MET A 71 6.82 -1.68 14.70
C MET A 71 6.98 -0.72 15.87
N SER A 72 6.21 0.37 15.90
CA SER A 72 6.33 1.42 16.91
C SER A 72 5.87 1.01 18.31
N CYS A 73 4.91 0.09 18.40
CA CYS A 73 4.38 -0.40 19.67
C CYS A 73 4.99 -1.76 20.04
N ASN A 74 4.17 -2.80 20.02
CA ASN A 74 4.63 -4.17 20.30
C ASN A 74 5.22 -4.79 19.03
N PRO A 75 6.35 -5.51 19.13
CA PRO A 75 6.93 -6.22 18.00
C PRO A 75 6.14 -7.50 17.69
N ALA A 76 4.86 -7.37 17.39
CA ALA A 76 3.98 -8.51 17.18
C ALA A 76 3.01 -8.25 16.04
N VAL A 77 2.81 -9.27 15.22
CA VAL A 77 1.85 -9.31 14.12
C VAL A 77 0.70 -10.26 14.49
N GLY A 78 -0.53 -9.88 14.14
CA GLY A 78 -1.71 -10.67 14.44
C GLY A 78 -2.28 -10.42 15.84
N GLY A 79 -2.89 -11.44 16.40
CA GLY A 79 -3.64 -11.37 17.64
C GLY A 79 -5.14 -11.32 17.42
N ILE A 80 -5.91 -11.05 18.48
CA ILE A 80 -7.37 -11.06 18.45
C ILE A 80 -7.88 -10.07 17.38
N ALA A 81 -8.73 -10.54 16.50
CA ALA A 81 -9.29 -9.86 15.32
C ALA A 81 -8.24 -9.40 14.26
N LYS A 82 -6.97 -9.35 14.59
CA LYS A 82 -5.90 -8.91 13.67
C LYS A 82 -5.26 -10.07 12.91
N GLY A 83 -5.14 -11.24 13.55
CA GLY A 83 -4.56 -12.42 12.90
C GLY A 83 -5.37 -12.92 11.72
N GLN A 84 -6.69 -12.77 11.77
CA GLN A 84 -7.58 -13.09 10.66
C GLN A 84 -7.32 -12.16 9.47
N ILE A 85 -7.19 -10.85 9.71
CA ILE A 85 -6.91 -9.86 8.67
C ILE A 85 -5.56 -10.14 8.00
N VAL A 86 -4.52 -10.48 8.78
CA VAL A 86 -3.21 -10.84 8.19
C VAL A 86 -3.33 -12.05 7.26
N ARG A 87 -4.12 -13.05 7.62
CA ARG A 87 -4.37 -14.22 6.76
C ARG A 87 -5.14 -13.87 5.49
N GLU A 88 -6.07 -12.93 5.56
CA GLU A 88 -6.79 -12.43 4.40
C GLU A 88 -5.87 -11.65 3.45
N ILE A 89 -4.99 -10.81 4.00
CA ILE A 89 -3.96 -10.10 3.24
C ILE A 89 -3.00 -11.09 2.56
N ASP A 90 -2.54 -12.09 3.29
CA ASP A 90 -1.68 -13.16 2.77
C ASP A 90 -2.34 -13.93 1.62
N ALA A 91 -3.62 -14.28 1.76
CA ALA A 91 -4.40 -14.95 0.72
C ALA A 91 -4.56 -14.10 -0.56
N LEU A 92 -4.45 -12.79 -0.45
CA LEU A 92 -4.45 -11.84 -1.58
C LEU A 92 -3.04 -11.58 -2.15
N GLY A 93 -2.02 -12.24 -1.64
CA GLY A 93 -0.63 -12.08 -2.09
C GLY A 93 0.15 -10.99 -1.36
N GLY A 94 -0.33 -10.55 -0.18
CA GLY A 94 0.35 -9.57 0.66
C GLY A 94 1.65 -10.09 1.29
N GLN A 95 2.47 -9.19 1.76
CA GLN A 95 3.83 -9.48 2.23
C GLN A 95 3.92 -9.65 3.75
N MET A 96 2.94 -9.13 4.52
CA MET A 96 2.97 -9.11 5.98
C MET A 96 3.14 -10.50 6.59
N GLY A 97 2.41 -11.49 6.09
CA GLY A 97 2.51 -12.88 6.53
C GLY A 97 3.92 -13.44 6.32
N LEU A 98 4.43 -13.29 5.11
CA LEU A 98 5.74 -13.79 4.70
C LEU A 98 6.89 -13.14 5.50
N VAL A 99 6.83 -11.82 5.70
CA VAL A 99 7.81 -11.10 6.54
C VAL A 99 7.74 -11.57 7.98
N THR A 100 6.53 -11.80 8.48
CA THR A 100 6.31 -12.29 9.85
C THR A 100 6.94 -13.67 10.04
N ASP A 101 6.75 -14.59 9.10
CA ASP A 101 7.28 -15.95 9.18
C ASP A 101 8.80 -15.97 9.26
N VAL A 102 9.47 -15.12 8.45
CA VAL A 102 10.95 -15.04 8.46
C VAL A 102 11.50 -14.38 9.71
N THR A 103 10.77 -13.47 10.33
CA THR A 103 11.26 -12.63 11.43
C THR A 103 10.69 -13.00 12.80
N SER A 104 9.80 -13.99 12.84
CA SER A 104 9.16 -14.45 14.06
C SER A 104 10.16 -15.12 15.00
N ILE A 105 10.10 -14.71 16.27
CA ILE A 105 10.85 -15.32 17.37
C ILE A 105 9.94 -16.16 18.29
N GLN A 106 8.66 -15.91 18.26
CA GLN A 106 7.66 -16.66 19.02
C GLN A 106 6.32 -16.63 18.30
N PHE A 107 5.70 -17.79 18.17
CA PHE A 107 4.34 -17.93 17.62
C PHE A 107 3.38 -18.45 18.68
N ARG A 108 2.17 -17.89 18.73
CA ARG A 108 1.13 -18.32 19.66
C ARG A 108 -0.25 -18.25 19.02
N MET A 109 -1.03 -19.30 19.20
CA MET A 109 -2.46 -19.28 18.88
C MET A 109 -3.25 -18.78 20.09
N LEU A 110 -4.01 -17.71 19.93
CA LEU A 110 -4.90 -17.16 20.94
C LEU A 110 -6.32 -17.70 20.77
N ASN A 111 -7.12 -17.66 21.83
CA ASN A 111 -8.53 -18.07 21.85
C ASN A 111 -8.79 -19.53 21.44
N VAL A 112 -7.86 -20.43 21.68
CA VAL A 112 -7.99 -21.86 21.31
C VAL A 112 -9.23 -22.50 21.93
N GLY A 113 -9.57 -22.13 23.16
CA GLY A 113 -10.76 -22.64 23.87
C GLY A 113 -12.11 -22.08 23.40
N LYS A 114 -12.12 -21.12 22.44
CA LYS A 114 -13.35 -20.46 21.95
C LYS A 114 -13.83 -20.98 20.60
N GLY A 115 -13.20 -22.03 20.11
CA GLY A 115 -13.52 -22.65 18.82
C GLY A 115 -12.74 -22.08 17.62
N PRO A 116 -12.71 -22.81 16.50
CA PRO A 116 -11.85 -22.51 15.35
C PRO A 116 -12.05 -21.13 14.73
N ALA A 117 -13.28 -20.63 14.70
CA ALA A 117 -13.60 -19.31 14.15
C ALA A 117 -12.96 -18.15 14.96
N MET A 118 -12.64 -18.40 16.22
CA MET A 118 -12.04 -17.41 17.12
C MET A 118 -10.52 -17.57 17.25
N TRP A 119 -9.93 -18.57 16.63
CA TRP A 119 -8.49 -18.78 16.66
C TRP A 119 -7.77 -17.61 16.02
N SER A 120 -6.92 -16.99 16.80
CA SER A 120 -6.22 -15.77 16.38
C SER A 120 -4.72 -15.97 16.46
N PRO A 121 -4.05 -16.22 15.33
CA PRO A 121 -2.60 -16.35 15.31
C PRO A 121 -1.94 -15.03 15.71
N ARG A 122 -0.88 -15.12 16.53
CA ARG A 122 -0.04 -14.00 16.90
C ARG A 122 1.42 -14.44 16.87
N ALA A 123 2.22 -13.70 16.13
CA ALA A 123 3.66 -13.87 16.10
C ALA A 123 4.35 -12.68 16.74
N GLN A 124 5.33 -12.92 17.58
CA GLN A 124 6.25 -11.90 18.05
C GLN A 124 7.48 -11.93 17.17
N CYS A 125 7.88 -10.76 16.65
CA CYS A 125 8.95 -10.63 15.69
C CYS A 125 10.15 -9.89 16.27
N ASP A 126 11.33 -10.14 15.71
CA ASP A 126 12.49 -9.30 15.91
C ASP A 126 12.28 -7.97 15.16
N ARG A 127 12.30 -6.85 15.88
CA ARG A 127 12.04 -5.51 15.29
C ARG A 127 13.03 -5.12 14.20
N GLY A 128 14.29 -5.40 14.42
CA GLY A 128 15.35 -5.06 13.47
C GLY A 128 15.24 -5.89 12.21
N LYS A 129 15.13 -7.21 12.35
CA LYS A 129 14.94 -8.12 11.22
C LYS A 129 13.66 -7.82 10.43
N PHE A 130 12.59 -7.44 11.11
CA PHE A 130 11.32 -7.11 10.47
C PHE A 130 11.42 -5.91 9.53
N ILE A 131 12.08 -4.83 9.97
CA ILE A 131 12.34 -3.65 9.14
C ILE A 131 13.23 -4.01 7.95
N TRP A 132 14.31 -4.77 8.19
CA TRP A 132 15.23 -5.20 7.16
C TRP A 132 14.56 -6.09 6.11
N GLU A 133 13.74 -7.04 6.53
CA GLU A 133 13.04 -7.94 5.62
C GLU A 133 12.01 -7.20 4.78
N TRP A 134 11.25 -6.26 5.37
CA TRP A 134 10.36 -5.39 4.62
C TRP A 134 11.12 -4.56 3.59
N ARG A 135 12.22 -3.94 4.00
CA ARG A 135 13.04 -3.15 3.09
C ARG A 135 13.56 -3.98 1.93
N ARG A 136 14.09 -5.15 2.21
CA ARG A 136 14.58 -6.07 1.19
C ARG A 136 13.51 -6.41 0.17
N ARG A 137 12.30 -6.75 0.63
CA ARG A 137 11.17 -7.08 -0.24
C ARG A 137 10.71 -5.91 -1.10
N LEU A 138 10.65 -4.72 -0.53
CA LEU A 138 10.31 -3.51 -1.28
C LEU A 138 11.36 -3.20 -2.35
N ASP A 139 12.63 -3.33 -2.02
CA ASP A 139 13.74 -3.09 -2.98
C ASP A 139 13.78 -4.16 -4.09
N GLU A 140 13.32 -5.38 -3.83
CA GLU A 140 13.23 -6.47 -4.80
C GLU A 140 11.93 -6.45 -5.64
N THR A 141 10.95 -5.62 -5.28
CA THR A 141 9.68 -5.54 -5.99
C THR A 141 9.85 -4.76 -7.29
N GLU A 142 9.59 -5.41 -8.42
CA GLU A 142 9.61 -4.76 -9.73
C GLU A 142 8.56 -3.64 -9.81
N ASN A 143 8.82 -2.62 -10.62
CA ASN A 143 7.94 -1.44 -10.83
C ASN A 143 7.72 -0.58 -9.58
N LEU A 144 8.52 -0.74 -8.52
CA LEU A 144 8.42 0.03 -7.29
C LEU A 144 9.66 0.89 -7.06
N ASP A 145 9.46 2.21 -7.04
CA ASP A 145 10.47 3.18 -6.62
C ASP A 145 10.16 3.66 -5.20
N ILE A 146 11.20 3.86 -4.38
CA ILE A 146 11.07 4.40 -3.02
C ILE A 146 11.73 5.77 -2.96
N TRP A 147 10.99 6.76 -2.48
CA TRP A 147 11.47 8.13 -2.33
C TRP A 147 11.40 8.58 -0.88
N GLN A 148 12.51 9.17 -0.41
CA GLN A 148 12.52 9.80 0.90
C GLN A 148 12.26 11.29 0.71
N ASP A 149 11.01 11.67 0.96
CA ASP A 149 10.57 13.06 0.92
C ASP A 149 9.27 13.25 1.70
N GLN A 150 8.86 14.49 1.88
CA GLN A 150 7.58 14.87 2.46
C GLN A 150 6.64 15.30 1.35
N ALA A 151 5.42 14.77 1.38
CA ALA A 151 4.36 15.24 0.51
C ALA A 151 3.68 16.45 1.13
N ASP A 152 3.83 17.61 0.50
CA ASP A 152 3.31 18.88 1.01
C ASP A 152 1.90 19.18 0.48
N GLU A 153 1.67 18.92 -0.81
CA GLU A 153 0.42 19.30 -1.47
C GLU A 153 0.05 18.30 -2.57
N LEU A 154 -1.25 18.10 -2.74
CA LEU A 154 -1.83 17.36 -3.85
C LEU A 154 -2.31 18.34 -4.92
N LEU A 155 -1.64 18.37 -6.06
CA LEU A 155 -2.03 19.17 -7.19
C LEU A 155 -3.00 18.37 -8.08
N VAL A 156 -4.21 18.89 -8.23
CA VAL A 156 -5.25 18.28 -9.07
C VAL A 156 -5.52 19.17 -10.27
N GLU A 157 -5.29 18.65 -11.47
CA GLU A 157 -5.73 19.32 -12.69
C GLU A 157 -7.23 19.09 -12.87
N SER A 158 -8.02 20.18 -12.90
CA SER A 158 -9.41 20.12 -13.27
C SER A 158 -9.50 19.91 -14.80
N VAL A 159 -9.74 18.68 -15.22
CA VAL A 159 -10.14 18.42 -16.59
C VAL A 159 -11.54 18.99 -16.75
N ALA A 160 -11.69 20.04 -17.55
CA ALA A 160 -13.00 20.54 -17.92
C ALA A 160 -13.72 19.39 -18.65
N VAL A 161 -14.68 18.78 -18.00
CA VAL A 161 -15.54 17.75 -18.58
C VAL A 161 -16.46 18.42 -19.59
N SER A 162 -15.99 18.57 -20.81
CA SER A 162 -16.84 18.83 -21.97
C SER A 162 -17.39 17.47 -22.41
N GLN A 163 -18.44 17.04 -21.77
CA GLN A 163 -19.54 16.21 -22.27
C GLN A 163 -20.19 15.49 -21.10
N GLN A 164 -21.45 15.82 -20.89
CA GLN A 164 -22.36 15.10 -20.00
C GLN A 164 -22.43 13.63 -20.42
N GLN A 165 -21.73 12.76 -19.73
CA GLN A 165 -22.12 11.36 -19.66
C GLN A 165 -23.01 11.22 -18.43
N THR A 166 -24.30 11.17 -18.68
CA THR A 166 -25.33 10.78 -17.71
C THR A 166 -24.88 9.51 -17.01
N LEU A 167 -24.55 9.62 -15.72
CA LEU A 167 -24.39 8.47 -14.84
C LEU A 167 -25.74 7.75 -14.83
N GLN A 168 -25.86 6.67 -15.57
CA GLN A 168 -26.93 5.71 -15.36
C GLN A 168 -26.76 5.16 -13.94
N SER A 169 -27.69 5.53 -13.08
CA SER A 169 -27.80 4.99 -11.73
C SER A 169 -27.83 3.47 -11.81
N VAL A 170 -26.81 2.83 -11.23
CA VAL A 170 -26.82 1.39 -11.00
C VAL A 170 -27.98 1.12 -10.03
N HIS A 171 -29.06 0.58 -10.56
CA HIS A 171 -30.21 0.17 -9.76
C HIS A 171 -29.80 -1.05 -8.97
N LEU A 172 -29.53 -0.86 -7.67
CA LEU A 172 -29.33 -1.97 -6.74
C LEU A 172 -30.68 -2.68 -6.58
N PRO A 173 -30.72 -4.02 -6.66
CA PRO A 173 -31.95 -4.76 -6.44
C PRO A 173 -32.46 -4.55 -5.01
N ASP A 174 -33.74 -4.29 -4.89
CA ASP A 174 -34.47 -4.10 -3.65
C ASP A 174 -34.25 -5.30 -2.69
N PRO A 175 -33.71 -5.09 -1.46
CA PRO A 175 -33.49 -6.16 -0.50
C PRO A 175 -34.77 -6.84 -0.01
N ALA A 176 -35.94 -6.36 -0.37
CA ALA A 176 -37.21 -6.96 0.02
C ALA A 176 -37.63 -8.21 -0.80
N ARG A 177 -36.86 -8.56 -1.87
CA ARG A 177 -37.24 -9.68 -2.77
C ARG A 177 -36.61 -11.05 -2.42
N CYS A 178 -35.88 -11.14 -1.33
CA CYS A 178 -35.26 -12.40 -0.87
C CYS A 178 -36.03 -13.04 0.28
N ARG A 179 -37.35 -12.97 0.28
CA ARG A 179 -38.21 -13.79 1.15
C ARG A 179 -39.20 -14.51 0.27
N GLY A 180 -38.82 -15.71 -0.10
CA GLY A 180 -39.65 -16.70 -0.74
C GLY A 180 -38.95 -18.05 -0.68
#